data_45758aad23da5dafc673ee1f3228beb5
#
_entry.id   45758aad23da5dafc673ee1f3228beb5
#
_cell.length_a   1.000
_cell.length_b   1.000
_cell.length_c   1.000
_cell.angle_alpha   90.00
_cell.angle_beta   90.00
_cell.angle_gamma   90.00
#
_symmetry.space_group_name_H-M   'P 1'
#
loop_
_entity.id
_entity.type
_entity.pdbx_description
1 polymer ?
#
loop_
_entity_poly.entity_id
_entity_poly.type
_entity_poly.pdbx_seq_one_letter_code
_entity_poly.pdbx_strand_id
1 'polypeptide(L)' 'MKFYNVRKKAAVEIPDEQCTKKVYVKRDAKGNYTDKKTYGVTAIDDDGTRVTKFLRKDVYDSLNCKEATA' A
#
# COMPACT_ATOMS: atom_id res chain seq x y z
N MET A 1 7.18 3.30 8.64
CA MET A 1 6.98 1.97 7.99
C MET A 1 8.10 1.68 7.01
N LYS A 2 8.56 0.45 6.98
CA LYS A 2 9.68 0.04 6.10
C LYS A 2 9.15 -0.42 4.75
N PHE A 3 9.71 0.14 3.67
CA PHE A 3 9.42 -0.25 2.29
C PHE A 3 10.69 -0.69 1.59
N TYR A 4 10.53 -1.37 0.47
CA TYR A 4 11.64 -1.68 -0.41
C TYR A 4 11.57 -0.80 -1.66
N ASN A 5 12.62 -0.01 -1.87
CA ASN A 5 12.73 0.86 -3.05
C ASN A 5 13.53 0.13 -4.13
N VAL A 6 12.87 -0.30 -5.19
CA VAL A 6 13.50 -1.08 -6.26
C VAL A 6 14.51 -0.25 -7.06
N ARG A 7 14.33 1.06 -7.11
CA ARG A 7 15.25 1.95 -7.81
C ARG A 7 16.58 2.06 -7.04
N LYS A 8 16.51 2.16 -5.71
CA LYS A 8 17.69 2.19 -4.84
C LYS A 8 18.21 0.81 -4.51
N LYS A 9 17.43 -0.24 -4.77
CA LYS A 9 17.71 -1.63 -4.38
C LYS A 9 18.02 -1.77 -2.89
N ALA A 10 17.26 -1.04 -2.07
CA ALA A 10 17.45 -0.99 -0.63
C ALA A 10 16.13 -0.75 0.09
N ALA A 11 16.06 -1.18 1.36
CA ALA A 11 14.94 -0.87 2.23
C ALA A 11 15.01 0.59 2.66
N VAL A 12 13.86 1.26 2.69
CA VAL A 12 13.75 2.65 3.13
C VAL A 12 12.68 2.76 4.20
N GLU A 13 12.87 3.68 5.12
CA GLU A 13 11.91 3.96 6.18
C GLU A 13 11.15 5.24 5.85
N ILE A 14 9.81 5.15 5.83
CA ILE A 14 8.94 6.30 5.55
C ILE A 14 7.99 6.45 6.73
N PRO A 15 7.85 7.68 7.30
CA PRO A 15 6.89 7.91 8.39
C PRO A 15 5.46 7.55 7.97
N ASP A 16 4.70 6.98 8.90
CA ASP A 16 3.31 6.57 8.65
C ASP A 16 2.44 7.72 8.16
N GLU A 17 2.72 8.93 8.62
CA GLU A 17 1.99 10.13 8.19
C GLU A 17 2.16 10.46 6.71
N GLN A 18 3.22 9.95 6.07
CA GLN A 18 3.49 10.11 4.64
C GLN A 18 2.99 8.94 3.81
N CYS A 19 2.45 7.92 4.45
CA CYS A 19 1.93 6.74 3.78
C CYS A 19 0.43 6.87 3.56
N THR A 20 -0.06 6.23 2.50
CA THR A 20 -1.48 6.21 2.16
C THR A 20 -1.96 4.76 2.07
N LYS A 21 -2.98 4.41 2.84
CA LYS A 21 -3.59 3.08 2.79
C LYS A 21 -4.55 3.00 1.61
N LYS A 22 -4.58 1.86 0.95
CA LYS A 22 -5.51 1.62 -0.16
C LYS A 22 -5.99 0.18 -0.15
N VAL A 23 -7.27 0.00 -0.42
CA VAL A 23 -7.86 -1.34 -0.59
C VAL A 23 -8.01 -1.60 -2.09
N TYR A 24 -7.45 -2.70 -2.54
CA TYR A 24 -7.56 -3.15 -3.92
C TYR A 24 -8.61 -4.26 -4.00
N VAL A 25 -9.59 -4.11 -4.87
CA VAL A 25 -10.61 -5.12 -5.11
C VAL A 25 -10.36 -5.75 -6.46
N LYS A 26 -10.26 -7.08 -6.50
CA LYS A 26 -10.06 -7.79 -7.76
C LYS A 26 -11.39 -8.06 -8.43
N ARG A 27 -11.40 -7.98 -9.77
CA ARG A 27 -12.51 -8.42 -10.60
C ARG A 27 -12.20 -9.80 -11.15
N ASP A 28 -13.24 -10.62 -11.30
CA ASP A 28 -13.10 -11.91 -11.95
C ASP A 28 -13.08 -11.74 -13.48
N ALA A 29 -12.97 -12.86 -14.23
CA ALA A 29 -12.93 -12.83 -15.68
C ALA A 29 -14.22 -12.29 -16.31
N LYS A 30 -15.32 -12.28 -15.57
CA LYS A 30 -16.62 -11.75 -16.01
C LYS A 30 -16.81 -10.28 -15.66
N GLY A 31 -15.82 -9.66 -15.02
CA GLY A 31 -15.88 -8.26 -14.62
C GLY A 31 -16.60 -8.01 -13.31
N ASN A 32 -17.02 -9.04 -12.60
CA ASN A 32 -17.65 -8.90 -11.28
C ASN A 32 -16.62 -8.78 -10.19
N TYR A 33 -16.92 -8.01 -9.15
CA TYR A 33 -16.04 -7.90 -7.99
C TYR A 33 -16.05 -9.21 -7.21
N THR A 34 -14.86 -9.68 -6.83
CA THR A 34 -14.72 -10.84 -5.97
C THR A 34 -14.72 -10.38 -4.51
N ASP A 35 -14.97 -11.32 -3.58
CA ASP A 35 -14.88 -11.04 -2.14
C ASP A 35 -13.43 -10.88 -1.66
N LYS A 36 -12.45 -11.14 -2.52
CA LYS A 36 -11.04 -11.02 -2.17
C LYS A 36 -10.61 -9.56 -2.27
N LYS A 37 -10.20 -9.01 -1.14
CA LYS A 37 -9.64 -7.66 -1.05
C LYS A 37 -8.16 -7.77 -0.71
N THR A 38 -7.36 -6.93 -1.35
CA THR A 38 -5.94 -6.80 -1.05
C THR A 38 -5.71 -5.47 -0.38
N TYR A 39 -5.11 -5.48 0.78
CA TYR A 39 -4.81 -4.27 1.55
C TYR A 39 -3.37 -3.87 1.28
N GLY A 40 -3.18 -2.60 0.96
CA GLY A 40 -1.84 -2.10 0.66
C GLY A 40 -1.62 -0.71 1.23
N VAL A 41 -0.37 -0.31 1.27
CA VAL A 41 0.04 1.03 1.65
C VAL A 41 1.06 1.51 0.63
N THR A 42 0.92 2.77 0.21
CA THR A 42 1.83 3.39 -0.74
C THR A 42 2.46 4.63 -0.14
N ALA A 43 3.63 4.98 -0.62
CA ALA A 43 4.30 6.20 -0.23
C ALA A 43 5.21 6.65 -1.36
N ILE A 44 5.69 7.89 -1.29
CA ILE A 44 6.67 8.42 -2.21
C ILE A 44 7.96 8.62 -1.43
N ASP A 45 9.03 8.00 -1.89
CA ASP A 45 10.35 8.15 -1.30
C ASP A 45 10.96 9.52 -1.66
N ASP A 46 12.05 9.88 -1.00
CA ASP A 46 12.72 11.17 -1.20
C ASP A 46 13.24 11.38 -2.62
N ASP A 47 13.49 10.31 -3.37
CA ASP A 47 13.89 10.39 -4.79
C ASP A 47 12.69 10.46 -5.75
N GLY A 48 11.47 10.49 -5.23
CA GLY A 48 10.26 10.52 -6.03
C GLY A 48 9.73 9.16 -6.45
N THR A 49 10.36 8.08 -6.01
CA THR A 49 9.94 6.72 -6.35
C THR A 49 8.73 6.31 -5.51
N ARG A 50 7.67 5.85 -6.18
CA ARG A 50 6.51 5.29 -5.48
C ARG A 50 6.84 3.90 -4.97
N VAL A 51 6.66 3.68 -3.68
CA VAL A 51 6.84 2.37 -3.05
C VAL A 51 5.50 1.86 -2.56
N THR A 52 5.27 0.55 -2.66
CA THR A 52 4.01 -0.07 -2.28
C THR A 52 4.30 -1.32 -1.47
N LYS A 53 3.52 -1.52 -0.42
CA LYS A 53 3.63 -2.72 0.42
C LYS A 53 2.24 -3.29 0.63
N PHE A 54 2.08 -4.60 0.43
CA PHE A 54 0.83 -5.30 0.71
C PHE A 54 0.82 -5.82 2.13
N LEU A 55 -0.33 -5.71 2.79
CA LEU A 55 -0.49 -5.99 4.20
C LEU A 55 -1.66 -6.93 4.43
N ARG A 56 -1.67 -7.56 5.60
CA ARG A 56 -2.85 -8.27 6.09
C ARG A 56 -3.85 -7.25 6.64
N LYS A 57 -5.11 -7.65 6.71
CA LYS A 57 -6.18 -6.80 7.19
C LYS A 57 -5.92 -6.27 8.61
N ASP A 58 -5.45 -7.12 9.51
CA ASP A 58 -5.15 -6.75 10.88
C ASP A 58 -4.06 -5.67 10.97
N VAL A 59 -3.02 -5.79 10.18
CA VAL A 59 -1.96 -4.79 10.09
C VAL A 59 -2.50 -3.49 9.47
N TYR A 60 -3.30 -3.61 8.40
CA TYR A 60 -3.91 -2.46 7.74
C TYR A 60 -4.78 -1.67 8.71
N ASP A 61 -5.60 -2.36 9.50
CA ASP A 61 -6.50 -1.70 10.47
C ASP A 61 -5.75 -1.01 11.60
N SER A 62 -4.54 -1.48 11.94
CA SER A 62 -3.72 -0.89 13.01
C SER A 62 -2.91 0.32 12.52
N LEU A 63 -2.82 0.56 11.23
CA LEU A 63 -2.02 1.66 10.71
C LEU A 63 -2.72 3.01 10.85
N ASN A 64 -1.96 4.02 11.24
CA ASN A 64 -2.44 5.41 11.33
C ASN A 64 -2.19 6.19 10.04
N CYS A 65 -2.16 5.51 8.90
CA CYS A 65 -2.00 6.15 7.60
C CYS A 65 -3.32 6.71 7.09
N LYS A 66 -3.25 7.70 6.22
CA LYS A 66 -4.44 8.22 5.53
C LYS A 66 -4.97 7.15 4.58
N GLU A 67 -6.29 7.04 4.48
CA GLU A 67 -6.91 6.19 3.48
C GLU A 67 -7.02 6.93 2.16
N ALA A 68 -6.61 6.25 1.07
CA ALA A 68 -6.87 6.77 -0.25
C ALA A 68 -8.35 6.59 -0.58
N THR A 69 -9.01 7.67 -0.93
CA THR A 69 -10.36 7.58 -1.51
C THR A 69 -10.22 7.07 -2.93
N ALA A 70 -10.95 6.01 -3.19
CA ALA A 70 -10.95 5.44 -4.54
C ALA A 70 -11.54 6.41 -5.56
#